data_9116bb5b580cef3aa6e147e190c83632
#
_entry.id   9116bb5b580cef3aa6e147e190c83632
#
_cell.length_a   1.000
_cell.length_b   1.000
_cell.length_c   1.000
_cell.angle_alpha   90.00
_cell.angle_beta   90.00
_cell.angle_gamma   90.00
#
_symmetry.space_group_name_H-M   'P 1'
#
loop_
_entity.id
_entity.type
_entity.pdbx_description
1 polymer ?
#
loop_
_entity_poly.entity_id
_entity_poly.type
_entity_poly.pdbx_seq_one_letter_code
_entity_poly.pdbx_strand_id
1 'polypeptide(L)'
;KQKRKDGSAEGYEIVNITANLLIGNYYGERLVGGLGHYWIIMTDGGFADGEMMKNAEFFRLDLLGPMAADTSNIRIPDGIYNYEATPTFMPYTIPNLGNSDYVYTDAEGEAWSVALTEAQLVVEGSSIKLVARTEDKEFHVSFEGDYSIVEHIIPDQISTLTSDYEIDLTGCTGTIQCYNDYWKCG
;
A
#
# COMPACT_ATOMS: atom_id res chain seq x y z
N LYS A 1 22.89 22.41 21.11
CA LYS A 1 22.12 21.22 20.70
C LYS A 1 23.14 20.11 20.44
N GLN A 2 23.14 19.08 21.26
CA GLN A 2 24.07 17.96 21.17
C GLN A 2 23.45 16.90 20.25
N LYS A 3 24.08 16.57 19.11
CA LYS A 3 23.71 15.42 18.28
C LYS A 3 23.97 14.13 19.05
N ARG A 4 23.00 13.23 19.09
CA ARG A 4 23.22 11.87 19.57
C ARG A 4 24.24 11.17 18.64
N LYS A 5 25.04 10.27 19.22
CA LYS A 5 26.12 9.54 18.56
C LYS A 5 25.64 8.54 17.49
N ASP A 6 24.32 8.28 17.42
CA ASP A 6 23.66 7.33 16.53
C ASP A 6 23.11 7.95 15.22
N GLY A 7 23.24 9.27 15.06
CA GLY A 7 22.75 9.94 13.85
C GLY A 7 21.23 10.19 13.81
N SER A 8 20.49 9.82 14.85
CA SER A 8 19.05 10.07 14.93
C SER A 8 18.77 11.57 15.03
N ALA A 9 17.71 12.03 14.35
CA ALA A 9 17.15 13.34 14.61
C ALA A 9 16.68 13.40 16.07
N GLU A 10 16.96 14.51 16.78
CA GLU A 10 16.55 14.68 18.18
C GLU A 10 15.04 14.43 18.32
N GLY A 11 14.66 13.38 19.05
CA GLY A 11 13.29 13.15 19.47
C GLY A 11 12.66 11.81 19.12
N TYR A 12 13.21 11.05 18.17
CA TYR A 12 12.63 9.74 17.78
C TYR A 12 13.30 8.57 18.50
N GLU A 13 12.49 7.59 18.92
CA GLU A 13 12.96 6.25 19.25
C GLU A 13 13.30 5.51 17.95
N ILE A 14 14.52 5.00 17.80
CA ILE A 14 14.93 4.23 16.62
C ILE A 14 14.61 2.77 16.81
N VAL A 15 13.81 2.22 15.87
CA VAL A 15 13.42 0.80 15.85
C VAL A 15 13.92 0.16 14.56
N ASN A 16 14.73 -0.90 14.69
CA ASN A 16 15.23 -1.67 13.55
C ASN A 16 14.44 -2.96 13.42
N ILE A 17 13.91 -3.24 12.23
CA ILE A 17 13.07 -4.39 11.94
C ILE A 17 13.59 -5.11 10.70
N THR A 18 13.69 -6.43 10.78
CA THR A 18 13.89 -7.29 9.62
C THR A 18 12.56 -7.94 9.26
N ALA A 19 11.98 -7.52 8.15
CA ALA A 19 10.74 -8.10 7.66
C ALA A 19 11.00 -9.50 7.09
N ASN A 20 10.15 -10.45 7.44
CA ASN A 20 10.21 -11.83 6.99
C ASN A 20 9.27 -12.10 5.81
N LEU A 21 8.29 -11.21 5.63
CA LEU A 21 7.27 -11.34 4.60
C LEU A 21 7.01 -9.98 3.96
N LEU A 22 6.93 -9.99 2.63
CA LEU A 22 6.37 -8.91 1.83
C LEU A 22 5.33 -9.51 0.90
N ILE A 23 4.11 -8.99 0.97
CA ILE A 23 3.00 -9.34 0.10
C ILE A 23 2.30 -8.08 -0.37
N GLY A 24 1.46 -8.20 -1.40
CA GLY A 24 0.66 -7.04 -1.82
C GLY A 24 -0.28 -7.35 -2.96
N ASN A 25 -0.95 -6.29 -3.38
CA ASN A 25 -1.90 -6.27 -4.47
C ASN A 25 -1.47 -5.21 -5.50
N TYR A 26 -1.67 -5.51 -6.76
CA TYR A 26 -1.49 -4.59 -7.88
C TYR A 26 -2.84 -4.27 -8.51
N TYR A 27 -3.18 -3.00 -8.55
CA TYR A 27 -4.47 -2.50 -9.02
C TYR A 27 -4.42 -1.84 -10.41
N GLY A 28 -3.32 -1.99 -11.15
CA GLY A 28 -3.15 -1.33 -12.45
C GLY A 28 -3.23 0.19 -12.34
N GLU A 29 -3.88 0.81 -13.30
CA GLU A 29 -4.05 2.27 -13.43
C GLU A 29 -5.22 2.82 -12.59
N ARG A 30 -5.61 2.13 -11.51
CA ARG A 30 -6.85 2.44 -10.76
C ARG A 30 -6.91 3.87 -10.23
N LEU A 31 -5.78 4.45 -9.84
CA LEU A 31 -5.73 5.80 -9.25
C LEU A 31 -5.37 6.87 -10.29
N VAL A 32 -4.44 6.54 -11.19
CA VAL A 32 -3.92 7.48 -12.20
C VAL A 32 -3.60 6.73 -13.46
N GLY A 33 -4.09 7.22 -14.60
CA GLY A 33 -3.77 6.64 -15.90
C GLY A 33 -2.26 6.66 -16.20
N GLY A 34 -1.73 5.54 -16.68
CA GLY A 34 -0.32 5.37 -16.98
C GLY A 34 0.59 5.09 -15.77
N LEU A 35 0.05 5.01 -14.56
CA LEU A 35 0.79 4.64 -13.35
C LEU A 35 0.24 3.36 -12.72
N GLY A 36 1.14 2.51 -12.24
CA GLY A 36 0.79 1.33 -11.47
C GLY A 36 0.53 1.69 -10.01
N HIS A 37 -0.60 1.22 -9.47
CA HIS A 37 -0.92 1.30 -8.06
C HIS A 37 -0.62 -0.04 -7.40
N TYR A 38 0.28 -0.03 -6.42
CA TYR A 38 0.67 -1.18 -5.61
C TYR A 38 0.28 -0.91 -4.16
N TRP A 39 -0.38 -1.84 -3.52
CA TRP A 39 -0.57 -1.83 -2.08
C TRP A 39 0.20 -2.99 -1.48
N ILE A 40 1.11 -2.70 -0.56
CA ILE A 40 2.02 -3.69 0.00
C ILE A 40 1.94 -3.74 1.51
N ILE A 41 2.32 -4.88 2.06
CA ILE A 41 2.56 -5.10 3.49
C ILE A 41 3.95 -5.68 3.66
N MET A 42 4.76 -5.05 4.50
CA MET A 42 6.03 -5.59 5.02
C MET A 42 5.83 -5.92 6.50
N THR A 43 6.23 -7.11 6.93
CA THR A 43 6.04 -7.55 8.32
C THR A 43 7.15 -8.49 8.79
N ASP A 44 7.50 -8.43 10.07
CA ASP A 44 8.40 -9.38 10.73
C ASP A 44 7.66 -10.62 11.26
N GLY A 45 6.34 -10.56 11.35
CA GLY A 45 5.48 -11.66 11.74
C GLY A 45 4.89 -12.39 10.54
N GLY A 46 3.70 -12.00 10.15
CA GLY A 46 2.94 -12.60 9.05
C GLY A 46 1.47 -12.78 9.40
N PHE A 47 0.85 -13.75 8.73
CA PHE A 47 -0.56 -14.06 8.86
C PHE A 47 -0.73 -15.55 9.17
N ALA A 48 -1.68 -15.87 10.05
CA ALA A 48 -2.13 -17.23 10.32
C ALA A 48 -3.65 -17.27 10.17
N ASP A 49 -4.16 -18.16 9.33
CA ASP A 49 -5.60 -18.29 9.02
C ASP A 49 -6.28 -16.99 8.57
N GLY A 50 -5.50 -16.09 7.90
CA GLY A 50 -5.96 -14.78 7.43
C GLY A 50 -5.87 -13.66 8.46
N GLU A 51 -5.53 -13.96 9.70
CA GLU A 51 -5.36 -13.00 10.79
C GLU A 51 -3.89 -12.60 10.95
N MET A 52 -3.63 -11.36 11.36
CA MET A 52 -2.29 -10.89 11.73
C MET A 52 -1.74 -11.70 12.91
N MET A 53 -0.49 -12.14 12.84
CA MET A 53 0.16 -12.83 13.94
C MET A 53 0.38 -11.86 15.10
N LYS A 54 0.39 -12.42 16.34
CA LYS A 54 0.61 -11.67 17.58
C LYS A 54 2.06 -11.23 17.73
N ASN A 55 2.26 -10.11 18.44
CA ASN A 55 3.58 -9.51 18.70
C ASN A 55 4.36 -9.28 17.40
N ALA A 56 3.71 -8.70 16.42
CA ALA A 56 4.28 -8.46 15.09
C ALA A 56 4.05 -7.03 14.62
N GLU A 57 4.94 -6.58 13.75
CA GLU A 57 4.97 -5.25 13.17
C GLU A 57 4.60 -5.32 11.67
N PHE A 58 3.73 -4.43 11.24
CA PHE A 58 3.24 -4.38 9.86
C PHE A 58 3.34 -2.95 9.33
N PHE A 59 3.93 -2.80 8.15
CA PHE A 59 3.96 -1.55 7.40
C PHE A 59 3.12 -1.73 6.15
N ARG A 60 1.97 -1.05 6.09
CA ARG A 60 1.09 -1.03 4.94
C ARG A 60 1.35 0.23 4.15
N LEU A 61 1.57 0.11 2.85
CA LEU A 61 1.92 1.24 1.99
C LEU A 61 1.17 1.18 0.67
N ASP A 62 0.52 2.28 0.30
CA ASP A 62 0.14 2.54 -1.08
C ASP A 62 1.34 3.11 -1.84
N LEU A 63 1.62 2.58 -3.01
CA LEU A 63 2.71 3.05 -3.87
C LEU A 63 2.17 3.41 -5.25
N LEU A 64 2.63 4.51 -5.80
CA LEU A 64 2.48 4.85 -7.21
C LEU A 64 3.83 4.74 -7.91
N GLY A 65 3.89 3.97 -8.96
CA GLY A 65 5.11 3.75 -9.74
C GLY A 65 4.80 3.48 -11.21
N PRO A 66 5.81 3.13 -12.00
CA PRO A 66 5.58 2.60 -13.34
C PRO A 66 4.61 1.41 -13.32
N MET A 67 3.91 1.19 -14.43
CA MET A 67 3.09 -0.01 -14.62
C MET A 67 3.95 -1.26 -14.51
N ALA A 68 3.37 -2.34 -13.98
CA ALA A 68 4.03 -3.63 -13.98
C ALA A 68 4.34 -4.07 -15.42
N ALA A 69 5.60 -4.42 -15.68
CA ALA A 69 6.05 -4.85 -17.01
C ALA A 69 5.53 -6.25 -17.37
N ASP A 70 5.28 -7.08 -16.37
CA ASP A 70 4.77 -8.45 -16.49
C ASP A 70 3.75 -8.73 -15.40
N THR A 71 2.49 -8.95 -15.79
CA THR A 71 1.40 -9.25 -14.84
C THR A 71 1.38 -10.70 -14.38
N SER A 72 2.14 -11.58 -15.02
CA SER A 72 2.33 -12.96 -14.55
C SER A 72 3.34 -13.07 -13.39
N ASN A 73 4.19 -12.05 -13.23
CA ASN A 73 5.18 -11.93 -12.15
C ASN A 73 5.36 -10.48 -11.75
N ILE A 74 4.37 -9.95 -11.04
CA ILE A 74 4.34 -8.54 -10.66
C ILE A 74 5.43 -8.25 -9.63
N ARG A 75 6.25 -7.24 -9.92
CA ARG A 75 7.28 -6.71 -9.03
C ARG A 75 7.08 -5.22 -8.85
N ILE A 76 7.42 -4.73 -7.67
CA ILE A 76 7.48 -3.29 -7.43
C ILE A 76 8.65 -2.75 -8.25
N PRO A 77 8.46 -1.76 -9.12
CA PRO A 77 9.55 -1.19 -9.90
C PRO A 77 10.67 -0.62 -9.02
N ASP A 78 11.92 -0.85 -9.42
CA ASP A 78 13.09 -0.31 -8.73
C ASP A 78 13.03 1.21 -8.67
N GLY A 79 13.38 1.76 -7.52
CA GLY A 79 13.39 3.21 -7.31
C GLY A 79 13.25 3.62 -5.86
N ILE A 80 13.15 4.94 -5.67
CA ILE A 80 12.97 5.56 -4.36
C ILE A 80 11.58 6.18 -4.31
N TYR A 81 10.73 5.65 -3.48
CA TYR A 81 9.36 6.12 -3.25
C TYR A 81 9.32 7.01 -2.02
N ASN A 82 8.83 8.22 -2.17
CA ASN A 82 8.76 9.19 -1.09
C ASN A 82 7.33 9.42 -0.63
N TYR A 83 7.13 9.53 0.67
CA TYR A 83 5.83 9.81 1.27
C TYR A 83 5.34 11.21 0.90
N GLU A 84 4.06 11.31 0.57
CA GLU A 84 3.37 12.56 0.29
C GLU A 84 2.16 12.72 1.21
N ALA A 85 2.26 13.61 2.19
CA ALA A 85 1.15 13.95 3.09
C ALA A 85 -0.05 14.52 2.31
N THR A 86 0.23 15.25 1.22
CA THR A 86 -0.76 15.69 0.23
C THR A 86 -0.43 15.04 -1.10
N PRO A 87 -1.23 14.06 -1.57
CA PRO A 87 -0.94 13.32 -2.78
C PRO A 87 -0.85 14.22 -4.03
N THR A 88 0.26 14.12 -4.75
CA THR A 88 0.45 14.74 -6.07
C THR A 88 0.16 13.77 -7.21
N PHE A 89 0.01 12.48 -6.89
CA PHE A 89 -0.21 11.40 -7.85
C PHE A 89 0.90 11.27 -8.90
N MET A 90 2.13 11.53 -8.49
CA MET A 90 3.31 11.35 -9.33
C MET A 90 3.92 9.96 -9.15
N PRO A 91 4.70 9.46 -10.12
CA PRO A 91 5.40 8.18 -9.95
C PRO A 91 6.47 8.27 -8.85
N TYR A 92 6.76 7.12 -8.24
CA TYR A 92 7.71 6.97 -7.13
C TYR A 92 7.29 7.71 -5.86
N THR A 93 5.99 7.64 -5.56
CA THR A 93 5.42 8.22 -4.33
C THR A 93 4.70 7.18 -3.48
N ILE A 94 4.59 7.50 -2.20
CA ILE A 94 3.74 6.83 -1.21
C ILE A 94 2.65 7.85 -0.85
N PRO A 95 1.55 7.91 -1.62
CA PRO A 95 0.51 8.89 -1.38
C PRO A 95 -0.26 8.59 -0.09
N ASN A 96 -0.53 9.61 0.71
CA ASN A 96 -1.40 9.49 1.88
C ASN A 96 -2.87 9.38 1.44
N LEU A 97 -3.32 8.16 1.19
CA LEU A 97 -4.73 7.83 0.86
C LEU A 97 -5.50 7.28 2.05
N GLY A 98 -4.89 7.30 3.25
CA GLY A 98 -5.46 6.73 4.47
C GLY A 98 -5.19 5.22 4.65
N ASN A 99 -4.43 4.60 3.75
CA ASN A 99 -4.08 3.17 3.81
C ASN A 99 -2.57 2.92 3.99
N SER A 100 -1.77 4.00 4.15
CA SER A 100 -0.34 3.90 4.45
C SER A 100 -0.13 4.19 5.93
N ASP A 101 0.16 3.13 6.69
CA ASP A 101 0.29 3.19 8.13
C ASP A 101 1.25 2.12 8.68
N TYR A 102 1.58 2.29 9.94
CA TYR A 102 2.23 1.30 10.77
C TYR A 102 1.18 0.62 11.66
N VAL A 103 1.17 -0.70 11.68
CA VAL A 103 0.29 -1.50 12.54
C VAL A 103 1.16 -2.41 13.39
N TYR A 104 0.83 -2.53 14.66
CA TYR A 104 1.42 -3.55 15.53
C TYR A 104 0.34 -4.36 16.21
N THR A 105 0.66 -5.61 16.49
CA THR A 105 -0.20 -6.51 17.28
C THR A 105 0.44 -6.81 18.62
N ASP A 106 -0.36 -6.84 19.65
CA ASP A 106 0.09 -7.19 21.01
C ASP A 106 0.06 -8.71 21.29
N ALA A 107 0.32 -9.10 22.54
CA ALA A 107 0.34 -10.49 22.97
C ALA A 107 -1.06 -11.14 22.95
N GLU A 108 -2.10 -10.36 23.02
CA GLU A 108 -3.50 -10.79 22.94
C GLU A 108 -3.95 -10.93 21.48
N GLY A 109 -3.25 -10.27 20.55
CA GLY A 109 -3.56 -10.23 19.10
C GLY A 109 -4.42 -9.03 18.72
N GLU A 110 -4.56 -8.05 19.60
CA GLU A 110 -5.21 -6.79 19.27
C GLU A 110 -4.30 -5.97 18.36
N ALA A 111 -4.87 -5.41 17.30
CA ALA A 111 -4.14 -4.64 16.32
C ALA A 111 -4.35 -3.14 16.50
N TRP A 112 -3.26 -2.39 16.47
CA TRP A 112 -3.23 -0.95 16.65
C TRP A 112 -2.58 -0.28 15.45
N SER A 113 -3.30 0.63 14.81
CA SER A 113 -2.81 1.39 13.65
C SER A 113 -2.34 2.77 14.08
N VAL A 114 -1.18 3.17 13.56
CA VAL A 114 -0.56 4.48 13.79
C VAL A 114 -0.23 5.11 12.43
N ALA A 115 -0.67 6.33 12.22
CA ALA A 115 -0.40 7.05 10.99
C ALA A 115 1.10 7.34 10.82
N LEU A 116 1.59 7.20 9.59
CA LEU A 116 2.92 7.65 9.21
C LEU A 116 2.94 9.16 9.02
N THR A 117 3.99 9.81 9.49
CA THR A 117 4.27 11.23 9.26
C THR A 117 5.25 11.43 8.10
N GLU A 118 6.18 10.50 7.92
CA GLU A 118 7.15 10.44 6.84
C GLU A 118 7.43 8.98 6.47
N ALA A 119 7.74 8.72 5.20
CA ALA A 119 8.29 7.44 4.77
C ALA A 119 9.12 7.58 3.50
N GLN A 120 10.13 6.73 3.37
CA GLN A 120 10.89 6.54 2.14
C GLN A 120 11.14 5.04 1.96
N LEU A 121 10.70 4.51 0.82
CA LEU A 121 10.93 3.13 0.43
C LEU A 121 11.95 3.10 -0.71
N VAL A 122 12.99 2.29 -0.56
CA VAL A 122 14.00 2.02 -1.61
C VAL A 122 13.82 0.59 -2.07
N VAL A 123 13.61 0.41 -3.37
CA VAL A 123 13.45 -0.90 -4.02
C VAL A 123 14.62 -1.13 -4.96
N GLU A 124 15.35 -2.21 -4.74
CA GLU A 124 16.49 -2.67 -5.54
C GLU A 124 16.37 -4.18 -5.77
N GLY A 125 15.56 -4.56 -6.77
CA GLY A 125 15.25 -5.96 -7.04
C GLY A 125 14.52 -6.65 -5.88
N SER A 126 15.19 -7.62 -5.24
CA SER A 126 14.67 -8.35 -4.06
C SER A 126 15.03 -7.69 -2.73
N SER A 127 15.84 -6.63 -2.75
CA SER A 127 16.24 -5.87 -1.57
C SER A 127 15.35 -4.64 -1.44
N ILE A 128 14.64 -4.55 -0.32
CA ILE A 128 13.70 -3.46 -0.07
C ILE A 128 13.98 -2.89 1.32
N LYS A 129 14.13 -1.57 1.39
CA LYS A 129 14.40 -0.84 2.62
C LYS A 129 13.40 0.27 2.81
N LEU A 130 12.81 0.32 3.98
CA LEU A 130 11.89 1.38 4.38
C LEU A 130 12.46 2.14 5.58
N VAL A 131 12.49 3.45 5.48
CA VAL A 131 12.58 4.34 6.64
C VAL A 131 11.23 5.01 6.79
N ALA A 132 10.57 4.80 7.92
CA ALA A 132 9.25 5.36 8.20
C ALA A 132 9.22 6.03 9.57
N ARG A 133 8.41 7.06 9.73
CA ARG A 133 8.24 7.78 11.00
C ARG A 133 6.79 7.85 11.41
N THR A 134 6.58 7.76 12.72
CA THR A 134 5.39 8.20 13.41
C THR A 134 5.69 9.50 14.19
N GLU A 135 4.85 9.90 15.12
CA GLU A 135 5.14 11.09 15.94
C GLU A 135 6.36 10.91 16.86
N ASP A 136 6.63 9.68 17.31
CA ASP A 136 7.62 9.37 18.34
C ASP A 136 8.70 8.36 17.92
N LYS A 137 8.48 7.61 16.83
CA LYS A 137 9.37 6.54 16.38
C LYS A 137 9.87 6.75 14.95
N GLU A 138 11.11 6.31 14.72
CA GLU A 138 11.68 6.13 13.39
C GLU A 138 12.02 4.65 13.19
N PHE A 139 11.41 4.05 12.20
CA PHE A 139 11.58 2.64 11.86
C PHE A 139 12.54 2.50 10.69
N HIS A 140 13.51 1.60 10.83
CA HIS A 140 14.39 1.15 9.77
C HIS A 140 14.04 -0.30 9.48
N VAL A 141 13.28 -0.52 8.40
CA VAL A 141 12.80 -1.84 8.01
C VAL A 141 13.56 -2.33 6.81
N SER A 142 14.02 -3.57 6.85
CA SER A 142 14.69 -4.23 5.73
C SER A 142 13.99 -5.53 5.38
N PHE A 143 13.87 -5.79 4.08
CA PHE A 143 13.40 -7.05 3.52
C PHE A 143 14.36 -7.51 2.44
N GLU A 144 14.68 -8.80 2.40
CA GLU A 144 15.51 -9.42 1.39
C GLU A 144 14.92 -10.77 1.01
N GLY A 145 14.57 -10.96 -0.25
CA GLY A 145 14.04 -12.23 -0.72
C GLY A 145 12.96 -12.11 -1.78
N ASP A 146 12.33 -13.23 -2.08
CA ASP A 146 11.19 -13.27 -2.98
C ASP A 146 9.92 -12.80 -2.28
N TYR A 147 9.05 -12.13 -3.05
CA TYR A 147 7.77 -11.64 -2.56
C TYR A 147 6.67 -11.86 -3.60
N SER A 148 5.43 -11.78 -3.17
CA SER A 148 4.27 -12.01 -4.03
C SER A 148 3.35 -10.79 -4.07
N ILE A 149 3.12 -10.29 -5.28
CA ILE A 149 2.11 -9.27 -5.57
C ILE A 149 1.03 -9.93 -6.43
N VAL A 150 -0.21 -9.86 -5.96
CA VAL A 150 -1.36 -10.42 -6.66
C VAL A 150 -2.01 -9.36 -7.54
N GLU A 151 -2.33 -9.69 -8.78
CA GLU A 151 -3.07 -8.81 -9.66
C GLU A 151 -4.52 -8.68 -9.17
N HIS A 152 -4.94 -7.44 -8.98
CA HIS A 152 -6.29 -7.05 -8.57
C HIS A 152 -6.92 -6.05 -9.54
N ILE A 153 -6.59 -6.18 -10.83
CA ILE A 153 -7.21 -5.38 -11.88
C ILE A 153 -8.63 -5.92 -12.07
N ILE A 154 -9.62 -5.09 -11.77
CA ILE A 154 -11.01 -5.39 -12.10
C ILE A 154 -11.17 -5.03 -13.57
N PRO A 155 -11.40 -6.01 -14.46
CA PRO A 155 -11.67 -5.70 -15.87
C PRO A 155 -12.84 -4.72 -15.96
N ASP A 156 -12.71 -3.73 -16.81
CA ASP A 156 -13.83 -2.85 -17.12
C ASP A 156 -14.91 -3.68 -17.81
N GLN A 157 -15.92 -4.07 -17.04
CA GLN A 157 -17.01 -4.91 -17.56
C GLN A 157 -17.82 -4.19 -18.65
N ILE A 158 -17.74 -2.87 -18.71
CA ILE A 158 -18.42 -2.06 -19.73
C ILE A 158 -17.71 -2.20 -21.07
N SER A 159 -16.38 -2.33 -21.10
CA SER A 159 -15.61 -2.49 -22.33
C SER A 159 -15.88 -3.81 -23.07
N THR A 160 -16.46 -4.79 -22.39
CA THR A 160 -16.80 -6.10 -23.00
C THR A 160 -18.24 -6.17 -23.53
N LEU A 161 -19.04 -5.13 -23.32
CA LEU A 161 -20.37 -5.05 -23.91
C LEU A 161 -20.27 -4.84 -25.41
N THR A 162 -20.66 -5.85 -26.17
CA THR A 162 -20.62 -5.84 -27.64
C THR A 162 -21.95 -5.44 -28.29
N SER A 163 -22.95 -5.14 -27.47
CA SER A 163 -24.28 -4.73 -27.92
C SER A 163 -24.93 -3.76 -26.91
N ASP A 164 -25.75 -2.86 -27.42
CA ASP A 164 -26.60 -2.01 -26.58
C ASP A 164 -27.68 -2.86 -25.90
N TYR A 165 -27.88 -2.63 -24.61
CA TYR A 165 -28.98 -3.22 -23.85
C TYR A 165 -29.98 -2.12 -23.53
N GLU A 166 -31.22 -2.34 -23.92
CA GLU A 166 -32.34 -1.51 -23.50
C GLU A 166 -32.90 -2.09 -22.19
N ILE A 167 -32.86 -1.29 -21.12
CA ILE A 167 -33.41 -1.67 -19.82
C ILE A 167 -34.70 -0.89 -19.62
N ASP A 168 -35.83 -1.59 -19.56
CA ASP A 168 -37.11 -0.99 -19.19
C ASP A 168 -37.14 -0.76 -17.67
N LEU A 169 -37.04 0.51 -17.28
CA LEU A 169 -37.14 0.95 -15.89
C LEU A 169 -38.56 1.42 -15.52
N THR A 170 -39.54 1.14 -16.34
CA THR A 170 -40.93 1.53 -16.08
C THR A 170 -41.44 0.89 -14.78
N GLY A 171 -41.77 1.72 -13.80
CA GLY A 171 -42.23 1.27 -12.47
C GLY A 171 -41.12 0.96 -11.47
N CYS A 172 -39.84 1.16 -11.84
CA CYS A 172 -38.74 1.05 -10.89
C CYS A 172 -38.58 2.35 -10.11
N THR A 173 -38.49 2.23 -8.79
CA THR A 173 -38.04 3.31 -7.91
C THR A 173 -36.67 2.94 -7.34
N GLY A 174 -35.66 3.74 -7.62
CA GLY A 174 -34.32 3.45 -7.16
C GLY A 174 -33.47 4.71 -7.02
N THR A 175 -32.38 4.62 -6.28
CA THR A 175 -31.41 5.68 -6.16
C THR A 175 -30.18 5.30 -6.96
N ILE A 176 -29.74 6.20 -7.85
CA ILE A 176 -28.49 6.05 -8.57
C ILE A 176 -27.41 6.79 -7.77
N GLN A 177 -26.36 6.08 -7.35
CA GLN A 177 -25.21 6.66 -6.71
C GLN A 177 -23.98 6.43 -7.59
N CYS A 178 -23.26 7.53 -7.87
CA CYS A 178 -21.96 7.47 -8.52
C CYS A 178 -20.86 7.48 -7.45
N TYR A 179 -20.05 6.45 -7.45
CA TYR A 179 -18.84 6.37 -6.63
C TYR A 179 -17.65 6.23 -7.57
N ASN A 180 -16.81 7.26 -7.66
CA ASN A 180 -15.58 7.23 -8.48
C ASN A 180 -15.83 6.67 -9.89
N ASP A 181 -16.78 7.26 -10.62
CA ASP A 181 -17.19 6.87 -11.97
C ASP A 181 -17.89 5.50 -12.10
N TYR A 182 -18.17 4.81 -11.00
CA TYR A 182 -19.00 3.60 -10.99
C TYR A 182 -20.44 3.94 -10.64
N TRP A 183 -21.38 3.47 -11.47
CA TRP A 183 -22.82 3.59 -11.23
C TRP A 183 -23.34 2.33 -10.56
N LYS A 184 -23.95 2.45 -9.39
CA LYS A 184 -24.73 1.38 -8.76
C LYS A 184 -26.20 1.78 -8.76
N CYS A 185 -27.03 0.88 -9.28
CA CYS A 185 -28.49 0.93 -9.09
C CYS A 185 -28.83 0.07 -7.86
N GLY A 186 -29.54 0.63 -6.89
CA GLY A 186 -30.11 -0.07 -5.74
C GLY A 186 -31.61 -0.13 -5.82
#